data_c2d2cbbc2b9368a0f3f6dce09cb1ad16
#
_entry.id   c2d2cbbc2b9368a0f3f6dce09cb1ad16
#
_cell.length_a   1.000
_cell.length_b   1.000
_cell.length_c   1.000
_cell.angle_alpha   90.00
_cell.angle_beta   90.00
_cell.angle_gamma   90.00
#
_symmetry.space_group_name_H-M   'P 1'
#
loop_
_entity.id
_entity.type
_entity.pdbx_description
1 polymer ?
#
loop_
_entity_poly.entity_id
_entity_poly.type
_entity_poly.pdbx_seq_one_letter_code
_entity_poly.pdbx_strand_id
1 'polypeptide(L)'
;MRVLRSLGGGKFLCCFEGKSGVDYKGTLVGGRAVVFEAKHTDTHIFQRDRVQEWQLDYLIEHKNLGAEAFILLSSGLQGFYRIPVEDWYFMKNRFGKVSITEKDVQRYKVDFNGFTIKFLEGIVDEQNN
;
A
#
# COMPACT_ATOMS: atom_id res chain seq x y z
N MET A 1 9.31 -2.25 -17.47
CA MET A 1 9.43 -2.49 -16.02
C MET A 1 10.50 -1.56 -15.45
N ARG A 2 10.22 -1.02 -14.31
CA ARG A 2 11.14 -0.11 -13.65
C ARG A 2 11.43 -0.62 -12.23
N VAL A 3 12.70 -0.60 -11.85
CA VAL A 3 13.11 -0.92 -10.49
C VAL A 3 12.95 0.35 -9.65
N LEU A 4 12.07 0.33 -8.65
CA LEU A 4 11.81 1.49 -7.80
C LEU A 4 13.00 1.78 -6.90
N ARG A 5 13.55 0.76 -6.26
CA ARG A 5 14.71 0.89 -5.41
C ARG A 5 15.16 -0.45 -4.88
N SER A 6 16.41 -0.48 -4.42
CA SER A 6 16.88 -1.58 -3.61
C SER A 6 16.42 -1.34 -2.17
N LEU A 7 15.89 -2.37 -1.53
CA LEU A 7 15.45 -2.32 -0.14
C LEU A 7 16.55 -2.76 0.82
N GLY A 8 17.78 -2.98 0.33
CA GLY A 8 18.88 -3.52 1.11
C GLY A 8 18.82 -5.04 1.20
N GLY A 9 19.95 -5.68 1.51
CA GLY A 9 19.99 -7.13 1.66
C GLY A 9 19.54 -7.91 0.43
N GLY A 10 19.70 -7.34 -0.76
CA GLY A 10 19.26 -7.98 -2.01
C GLY A 10 17.78 -7.88 -2.30
N LYS A 11 17.03 -7.15 -1.50
CA LYS A 11 15.58 -6.98 -1.69
C LYS A 11 15.32 -5.78 -2.57
N PHE A 12 14.38 -5.91 -3.50
CA PHE A 12 14.03 -4.80 -4.37
C PHE A 12 12.59 -4.95 -4.84
N LEU A 13 12.03 -3.83 -5.28
CA LEU A 13 10.69 -3.77 -5.84
C LEU A 13 10.79 -3.32 -7.28
N CYS A 14 10.27 -4.14 -8.18
CA CYS A 14 10.10 -3.78 -9.57
C CYS A 14 8.65 -3.38 -9.80
N CYS A 15 8.42 -2.29 -10.51
CA CYS A 15 7.06 -1.87 -10.78
C CYS A 15 6.86 -1.61 -12.28
N PHE A 16 5.60 -1.73 -12.67
CA PHE A 16 5.16 -1.37 -14.00
C PHE A 16 4.27 -0.15 -13.90
N GLU A 17 4.57 0.86 -14.71
CA GLU A 17 3.66 1.95 -14.91
C GLU A 17 2.63 1.48 -15.93
N GLY A 18 1.50 0.99 -15.43
CA GLY A 18 0.48 0.40 -16.28
C GLY A 18 -0.80 1.19 -16.26
N LYS A 19 -1.53 1.11 -17.36
CA LYS A 19 -2.86 1.71 -17.46
C LYS A 19 -3.96 0.73 -17.07
N SER A 20 -3.62 -0.52 -16.83
CA SER A 20 -4.55 -1.56 -16.41
C SER A 20 -4.13 -2.09 -15.06
N GLY A 21 -5.08 -2.18 -14.12
CA GLY A 21 -4.79 -2.62 -12.78
C GLY A 21 -4.50 -1.45 -11.86
N VAL A 22 -3.50 -1.58 -11.02
CA VAL A 22 -3.14 -0.58 -10.01
C VAL A 22 -1.83 0.10 -10.37
N ASP A 23 -1.50 1.16 -9.62
CA ASP A 23 -0.32 1.99 -9.90
C ASP A 23 0.98 1.20 -9.87
N TYR A 24 1.11 0.24 -8.97
CA TYR A 24 2.38 -0.43 -8.74
C TYR A 24 2.20 -1.92 -8.58
N LYS A 25 3.11 -2.67 -9.21
CA LYS A 25 3.21 -4.11 -9.13
C LYS A 25 4.69 -4.46 -8.98
N GLY A 26 4.98 -5.44 -8.16
CA GLY A 26 6.36 -5.87 -8.00
C GLY A 26 6.45 -7.23 -7.39
N THR A 27 7.68 -7.63 -7.10
CA THR A 27 7.95 -8.92 -6.49
C THR A 27 9.04 -8.74 -5.43
N LEU A 28 8.78 -9.28 -4.25
CA LEU A 28 9.77 -9.30 -3.18
C LEU A 28 10.75 -10.45 -3.42
N VAL A 29 11.91 -10.33 -2.82
CA VAL A 29 12.86 -11.45 -2.81
C VAL A 29 12.16 -12.65 -2.18
N GLY A 30 12.25 -13.80 -2.84
CA GLY A 30 11.50 -14.98 -2.44
C GLY A 30 10.27 -15.24 -3.31
N GLY A 31 9.90 -14.29 -4.17
CA GLY A 31 8.87 -14.49 -5.19
C GLY A 31 7.48 -13.99 -4.81
N ARG A 32 7.28 -13.46 -3.61
CA ARG A 32 5.97 -12.96 -3.21
C ARG A 32 5.63 -11.68 -3.97
N ALA A 33 4.46 -11.66 -4.60
CA ALA A 33 4.01 -10.50 -5.35
C ALA A 33 3.55 -9.37 -4.42
N VAL A 34 3.74 -8.14 -4.88
CA VAL A 34 3.28 -6.94 -4.20
C VAL A 34 2.49 -6.11 -5.20
N VAL A 35 1.30 -5.68 -4.82
CA VAL A 35 0.48 -4.77 -5.63
C VAL A 35 -0.09 -3.69 -4.71
N PHE A 36 -0.07 -2.46 -5.17
CA PHE A 36 -0.65 -1.38 -4.36
C PHE A 36 -1.03 -0.17 -5.21
N GLU A 37 -1.91 0.63 -4.63
CA GLU A 37 -2.36 1.89 -5.18
C GLU A 37 -1.89 3.01 -4.26
N ALA A 38 -1.32 4.07 -4.81
CA ALA A 38 -0.84 5.21 -4.03
C ALA A 38 -1.85 6.35 -4.12
N LYS A 39 -2.19 6.94 -2.98
CA LYS A 39 -3.09 8.09 -2.89
C LYS A 39 -2.53 9.14 -1.95
N HIS A 40 -2.78 10.40 -2.26
CA HIS A 40 -2.32 11.53 -1.48
C HIS A 40 -3.47 12.45 -1.14
N THR A 41 -3.44 13.06 0.05
CA THR A 41 -4.37 14.12 0.43
C THR A 41 -3.64 15.21 1.21
N ASP A 42 -4.11 16.45 1.06
CA ASP A 42 -3.64 17.57 1.87
C ASP A 42 -4.61 17.88 3.02
N THR A 43 -5.74 17.17 3.08
CA THR A 43 -6.80 17.47 4.03
C THR A 43 -6.83 16.56 5.25
N HIS A 44 -5.94 15.57 5.32
CA HIS A 44 -5.88 14.57 6.39
C HIS A 44 -7.12 13.66 6.43
N ILE A 45 -7.96 13.70 5.40
CA ILE A 45 -9.15 12.85 5.28
C ILE A 45 -9.07 12.10 3.97
N PHE A 46 -9.29 10.79 4.04
CA PHE A 46 -9.29 9.91 2.87
C PHE A 46 -10.68 9.30 2.71
N GLN A 47 -11.34 9.62 1.61
CA GLN A 47 -12.62 9.01 1.27
C GLN A 47 -12.39 7.64 0.63
N ARG A 48 -13.25 6.67 0.95
CA ARG A 48 -13.13 5.32 0.39
C ARG A 48 -13.18 5.34 -1.14
N ASP A 49 -13.99 6.20 -1.72
CA ASP A 49 -14.18 6.27 -3.18
C ASP A 49 -13.00 6.91 -3.91
N ARG A 50 -11.97 7.36 -3.21
CA ARG A 50 -10.72 7.77 -3.85
C ARG A 50 -10.04 6.60 -4.56
N VAL A 51 -10.33 5.37 -4.15
CA VAL A 51 -9.89 4.16 -4.85
C VAL A 51 -11.13 3.58 -5.51
N GLN A 52 -11.07 3.37 -6.81
CA GLN A 52 -12.21 2.89 -7.59
C GLN A 52 -12.48 1.41 -7.28
N GLU A 53 -13.75 1.00 -7.42
CA GLU A 53 -14.12 -0.38 -7.09
C GLU A 53 -13.33 -1.41 -7.89
N TRP A 54 -13.08 -1.16 -9.17
CA TRP A 54 -12.32 -2.12 -9.98
C TRP A 54 -10.86 -2.23 -9.51
N GLN A 55 -10.29 -1.15 -8.96
CA GLN A 55 -8.96 -1.18 -8.37
C GLN A 55 -8.96 -2.01 -7.09
N LEU A 56 -9.97 -1.83 -6.26
CA LEU A 56 -10.11 -2.61 -5.03
C LEU A 56 -10.31 -4.09 -5.35
N ASP A 57 -11.15 -4.40 -6.34
CA ASP A 57 -11.37 -5.78 -6.76
C ASP A 57 -10.06 -6.42 -7.25
N TYR A 58 -9.29 -5.68 -8.02
CA TYR A 58 -7.99 -6.13 -8.50
C TYR A 58 -7.05 -6.47 -7.32
N LEU A 59 -6.97 -5.56 -6.35
CA LEU A 59 -6.11 -5.77 -5.19
C LEU A 59 -6.57 -6.95 -4.34
N ILE A 60 -7.88 -7.10 -4.15
CA ILE A 60 -8.44 -8.23 -3.38
C ILE A 60 -8.15 -9.55 -4.07
N GLU A 61 -8.31 -9.62 -5.40
CA GLU A 61 -8.01 -10.84 -6.15
C GLU A 61 -6.55 -11.24 -5.98
N HIS A 62 -5.63 -10.30 -6.10
CA HIS A 62 -4.22 -10.59 -5.92
C HIS A 62 -3.89 -11.01 -4.50
N LYS A 63 -4.52 -10.38 -3.51
CA LYS A 63 -4.34 -10.78 -2.12
C LYS A 63 -4.80 -12.22 -1.90
N ASN A 64 -5.93 -12.58 -2.46
CA ASN A 64 -6.47 -13.94 -2.32
C ASN A 64 -5.57 -14.99 -2.96
N LEU A 65 -4.74 -14.58 -3.91
CA LEU A 65 -3.76 -15.46 -4.56
C LEU A 65 -2.40 -15.44 -3.85
N GLY A 66 -2.28 -14.74 -2.73
CA GLY A 66 -1.07 -14.75 -1.92
C GLY A 66 -0.21 -13.50 -2.00
N ALA A 67 -0.60 -12.48 -2.76
CA ALA A 67 0.16 -11.24 -2.86
C ALA A 67 -0.06 -10.36 -1.63
N GLU A 68 0.92 -9.49 -1.36
CA GLU A 68 0.71 -8.35 -0.49
C GLU A 68 -0.02 -7.27 -1.29
N ALA A 69 -1.17 -6.84 -0.80
CA ALA A 69 -2.00 -5.85 -1.50
C ALA A 69 -2.47 -4.79 -0.53
N PHE A 70 -2.22 -3.53 -0.85
CA PHE A 70 -2.51 -2.44 0.06
C PHE A 70 -2.71 -1.12 -0.66
N ILE A 71 -3.17 -0.13 0.09
CA ILE A 71 -3.24 1.26 -0.34
C ILE A 71 -2.13 2.01 0.42
N LEU A 72 -1.27 2.69 -0.30
CA LEU A 72 -0.24 3.52 0.30
C LEU A 72 -0.74 4.96 0.30
N LEU A 73 -1.05 5.47 1.49
CA LEU A 73 -1.55 6.83 1.66
C LEU A 73 -0.42 7.77 2.06
N SER A 74 -0.48 8.99 1.55
CA SER A 74 0.36 10.06 2.06
C SER A 74 -0.49 11.27 2.42
N SER A 75 -0.16 11.91 3.55
CA SER A 75 -0.82 13.12 4.03
C SER A 75 0.25 14.17 4.27
N GLY A 76 0.24 15.23 3.46
CA GLY A 76 1.31 16.20 3.47
C GLY A 76 2.65 15.53 3.17
N LEU A 77 3.73 15.99 3.81
CA LEU A 77 5.06 15.44 3.59
C LEU A 77 5.53 14.52 4.72
N GLN A 78 4.72 14.32 5.76
CA GLN A 78 5.17 13.68 6.98
C GLN A 78 4.47 12.38 7.33
N GLY A 79 3.29 12.12 6.76
CA GLY A 79 2.52 10.94 7.10
C GLY A 79 2.40 9.99 5.93
N PHE A 80 2.88 8.76 6.11
CA PHE A 80 2.75 7.69 5.12
C PHE A 80 2.15 6.48 5.83
N TYR A 81 1.15 5.85 5.20
CA TYR A 81 0.39 4.78 5.82
C TYR A 81 0.17 3.66 4.82
N ARG A 82 0.47 2.44 5.23
CA ARG A 82 0.23 1.23 4.43
C ARG A 82 -1.04 0.56 4.94
N ILE A 83 -2.14 0.75 4.24
CA ILE A 83 -3.44 0.22 4.64
C ILE A 83 -3.70 -1.09 3.91
N PRO A 84 -3.83 -2.22 4.61
CA PRO A 84 -4.21 -3.48 3.95
C PRO A 84 -5.48 -3.28 3.13
N VAL A 85 -5.54 -3.91 1.95
CA VAL A 85 -6.67 -3.69 1.05
C VAL A 85 -8.00 -4.08 1.70
N GLU A 86 -8.03 -5.13 2.52
CA GLU A 86 -9.27 -5.53 3.16
C GLU A 86 -9.80 -4.49 4.13
N ASP A 87 -8.92 -3.75 4.81
CA ASP A 87 -9.35 -2.67 5.72
C ASP A 87 -9.93 -1.51 4.94
N TRP A 88 -9.40 -1.24 3.75
CA TRP A 88 -9.97 -0.24 2.87
C TRP A 88 -11.30 -0.71 2.27
N TYR A 89 -11.33 -1.93 1.76
CA TYR A 89 -12.52 -2.51 1.15
C TYR A 89 -13.70 -2.53 2.12
N PHE A 90 -13.45 -2.96 3.35
CA PHE A 90 -14.46 -3.05 4.41
C PHE A 90 -14.42 -1.85 5.35
N MET A 91 -14.13 -0.68 4.81
CA MET A 91 -13.91 0.53 5.62
C MET A 91 -15.07 0.83 6.55
N LYS A 92 -16.31 0.71 6.08
CA LYS A 92 -17.48 0.96 6.90
C LYS A 92 -17.55 0.00 8.08
N ASN A 93 -17.22 -1.26 7.86
CA ASN A 93 -17.24 -2.28 8.90
C ASN A 93 -16.11 -2.09 9.93
N ARG A 94 -14.94 -1.69 9.44
CA ARG A 94 -13.73 -1.59 10.26
C ARG A 94 -13.63 -0.27 11.02
N PHE A 95 -14.10 0.82 10.43
CA PHE A 95 -13.99 2.16 11.00
C PHE A 95 -15.33 2.82 11.28
N GLY A 96 -16.44 2.18 10.91
CA GLY A 96 -17.79 2.70 11.14
C GLY A 96 -18.22 3.79 10.15
N LYS A 97 -17.41 4.09 9.16
CA LYS A 97 -17.68 5.15 8.17
C LYS A 97 -16.92 4.86 6.90
N VAL A 98 -17.25 5.57 5.81
CA VAL A 98 -16.60 5.39 4.50
C VAL A 98 -15.53 6.46 4.24
N SER A 99 -14.98 7.02 5.30
CA SER A 99 -13.83 7.91 5.26
C SER A 99 -12.96 7.61 6.46
N ILE A 100 -11.65 7.86 6.33
CA ILE A 100 -10.71 7.68 7.42
C ILE A 100 -9.83 8.91 7.55
N THR A 101 -9.36 9.16 8.75
CA THR A 101 -8.42 10.24 9.03
C THR A 101 -7.07 9.65 9.41
N GLU A 102 -6.03 10.50 9.46
CA GLU A 102 -4.73 10.04 9.92
C GLU A 102 -4.81 9.41 11.31
N LYS A 103 -5.68 9.94 12.17
CA LYS A 103 -5.86 9.40 13.51
C LYS A 103 -6.37 7.95 13.47
N ASP A 104 -7.26 7.65 12.54
CA ASP A 104 -7.83 6.31 12.40
C ASP A 104 -6.79 5.27 11.97
N VAL A 105 -5.73 5.70 11.28
CA VAL A 105 -4.80 4.78 10.64
C VAL A 105 -3.37 4.86 11.20
N GLN A 106 -3.21 5.43 12.39
CA GLN A 106 -1.88 5.57 13.01
C GLN A 106 -1.13 4.24 13.12
N ARG A 107 -1.83 3.15 13.37
CA ARG A 107 -1.20 1.84 13.49
C ARG A 107 -0.58 1.34 12.17
N TYR A 108 -0.95 1.96 11.05
CA TYR A 108 -0.45 1.58 9.73
C TYR A 108 0.66 2.52 9.24
N LYS A 109 1.11 3.43 10.08
CA LYS A 109 2.13 4.39 9.71
C LYS A 109 3.43 3.69 9.37
N VAL A 110 4.09 4.14 8.31
CA VAL A 110 5.39 3.64 7.90
C VAL A 110 6.43 4.75 8.01
N ASP A 111 7.69 4.37 8.20
CA ASP A 111 8.75 5.32 8.41
C ASP A 111 9.13 6.07 7.14
N PHE A 112 9.49 7.34 7.33
CA PHE A 112 10.03 8.18 6.30
C PHE A 112 11.30 8.85 6.83
N ASN A 113 12.43 8.59 6.17
CA ASN A 113 13.73 9.10 6.63
C ASN A 113 14.22 10.30 5.82
N GLY A 114 13.33 10.94 5.06
CA GLY A 114 13.67 12.09 4.23
C GLY A 114 14.11 11.73 2.82
N PHE A 115 14.47 10.48 2.59
CA PHE A 115 14.90 9.98 1.27
C PHE A 115 14.11 8.77 0.82
N THR A 116 13.65 7.95 1.75
CA THR A 116 13.04 6.65 1.47
C THR A 116 11.83 6.45 2.35
N ILE A 117 10.75 5.97 1.77
CA ILE A 117 9.58 5.53 2.52
C ILE A 117 9.73 4.03 2.73
N LYS A 118 9.80 3.60 3.99
CA LYS A 118 9.99 2.19 4.33
C LYS A 118 8.66 1.45 4.37
N PHE A 119 7.90 1.53 3.29
CA PHE A 119 6.54 1.01 3.26
C PHE A 119 6.45 -0.52 3.16
N LEU A 120 7.56 -1.18 2.88
CA LEU A 120 7.62 -2.64 2.82
C LEU A 120 8.28 -3.26 4.06
N GLU A 121 8.70 -2.44 5.00
CA GLU A 121 9.23 -2.93 6.27
C GLU A 121 8.15 -3.77 6.96
N GLY A 122 8.51 -4.78 7.69
CA GLY A 122 7.53 -5.68 8.29
C GLY A 122 7.10 -6.81 7.37
N ILE A 123 6.70 -6.52 6.13
CA ILE A 123 6.38 -7.56 5.15
C ILE A 123 7.64 -8.38 4.86
N VAL A 124 8.75 -7.67 4.64
CA VAL A 124 10.04 -8.31 4.37
C VAL A 124 10.49 -9.14 5.57
N ASP A 125 10.31 -8.62 6.78
CA ASP A 125 10.70 -9.33 7.99
C ASP A 125 9.88 -10.60 8.19
N GLU A 126 8.60 -10.57 7.89
CA GLU A 126 7.73 -11.73 7.93
C GLU A 126 8.20 -12.84 6.99
N GLN A 127 8.69 -12.48 5.82
CA GLN A 127 9.18 -13.43 4.85
C GLN A 127 10.50 -14.07 5.24
N ASN A 128 11.27 -13.42 6.08
CA ASN A 128 12.57 -13.92 6.53
C ASN A 128 12.46 -14.85 7.74
N ASN A 129 11.29 -14.96 8.29
CA ASN A 129 11.02 -15.90 9.39
C ASN A 129 10.63 -17.29 8.85
#